data_b645b5b92a21b8156eab05e925b06720
#
_entry.id   b645b5b92a21b8156eab05e925b06720
#
_cell.length_a   1.000
_cell.length_b   1.000
_cell.length_c   1.000
_cell.angle_alpha   90.00
_cell.angle_beta   90.00
_cell.angle_gamma   90.00
#
_symmetry.space_group_name_H-M   'P 1'
#
loop_
_entity.id
_entity.type
_entity.pdbx_description
1 polymer ?
#
loop_
_entity_poly.entity_id
_entity_poly.type
_entity_poly.pdbx_seq_one_letter_code
_entity_poly.pdbx_strand_id
1 'polypeptide(L)' 'MPKVIIAGWRPGLNKVAMTKIYQAHLSVSLAEAKGYTDSVLDGDAISFSFQSIDDAESFAGSLNAIGAKH' A
#
# COMPACT_ATOMS: atom_id res chain seq x y z
N MET A 1 1.97 -10.25 14.77
CA MET A 1 2.00 -10.19 13.29
C MET A 1 2.51 -8.83 12.83
N PRO A 2 3.44 -8.77 11.87
CA PRO A 2 3.93 -7.50 11.36
C PRO A 2 2.81 -6.69 10.72
N LYS A 3 2.86 -5.37 10.90
CA LYS A 3 1.84 -4.48 10.38
C LYS A 3 2.51 -3.34 9.61
N VAL A 4 1.94 -3.00 8.46
CA VAL A 4 2.37 -1.86 7.67
C VAL A 4 1.28 -0.81 7.72
N ILE A 5 1.63 0.42 8.10
CA ILE A 5 0.70 1.54 8.16
C ILE A 5 1.09 2.53 7.06
N ILE A 6 0.14 2.85 6.20
CA ILE A 6 0.36 3.82 5.13
C ILE A 6 -0.32 5.10 5.58
N ALA A 7 0.48 6.14 5.85
CA ALA A 7 0.00 7.38 6.46
C ALA A 7 0.15 8.60 5.56
N GLY A 8 0.30 8.40 4.26
CA GLY A 8 0.41 9.51 3.34
C GLY A 8 1.13 9.15 2.05
N TRP A 9 1.41 10.18 1.25
CA TRP A 9 2.08 10.00 -0.04
C TRP A 9 2.90 11.24 -0.37
N ARG A 10 3.87 11.05 -1.27
CA ARG A 10 4.73 12.15 -1.72
C ARG A 10 4.28 12.61 -3.10
N PRO A 11 4.56 13.87 -3.49
CA PRO A 11 4.31 14.32 -4.87
C PRO A 11 4.93 13.36 -5.88
N GLY A 12 4.19 13.02 -6.93
CA GLY A 12 4.65 12.08 -7.93
C GLY A 12 4.28 10.62 -7.66
N LEU A 13 3.46 10.36 -6.65
CA LEU A 13 2.97 9.01 -6.38
C LEU A 13 2.36 8.38 -7.63
N ASN A 14 2.80 7.15 -7.93
CA ASN A 14 2.24 6.39 -9.04
C ASN A 14 1.03 5.58 -8.56
N LYS A 15 -0.17 6.11 -8.80
CA LYS A 15 -1.43 5.50 -8.35
C LYS A 15 -1.68 4.14 -8.99
N VAL A 16 -1.34 3.98 -10.25
CA VAL A 16 -1.53 2.71 -10.96
C VAL A 16 -0.63 1.64 -10.36
N ALA A 17 0.63 1.97 -10.10
CA ALA A 17 1.56 1.02 -9.48
C ALA A 17 1.12 0.66 -8.07
N MET A 18 0.62 1.62 -7.29
CA MET A 18 0.10 1.36 -5.95
C MET A 18 -1.04 0.35 -5.98
N THR A 19 -1.99 0.53 -6.89
CA THR A 19 -3.12 -0.39 -7.06
C THR A 19 -2.63 -1.79 -7.39
N LYS A 20 -1.66 -1.92 -8.29
CA LYS A 20 -1.07 -3.21 -8.66
C LYS A 20 -0.35 -3.88 -7.49
N ILE A 21 0.34 -3.09 -6.67
CA ILE A 21 1.03 -3.59 -5.47
C ILE A 21 0.01 -4.20 -4.50
N TYR A 22 -1.10 -3.54 -4.26
CA TYR A 22 -2.16 -4.09 -3.40
C TYR A 22 -2.68 -5.42 -3.95
N GLN A 23 -2.94 -5.51 -5.25
CA GLN A 23 -3.40 -6.75 -5.85
C GLN A 23 -2.37 -7.87 -5.70
N ALA A 24 -1.09 -7.56 -5.91
CA ALA A 24 -0.03 -8.57 -5.85
C ALA A 24 0.23 -9.08 -4.44
N HIS A 25 0.24 -8.19 -3.45
CA HIS A 25 0.60 -8.55 -2.08
C HIS A 25 -0.59 -8.97 -1.21
N LEU A 26 -1.77 -8.45 -1.49
CA LEU A 26 -2.95 -8.66 -0.65
C LEU A 26 -3.97 -9.62 -1.27
N SER A 27 -3.78 -9.99 -2.52
CA SER A 27 -4.71 -10.87 -3.26
C SER A 27 -6.14 -10.33 -3.28
N VAL A 28 -6.27 -9.02 -3.37
CA VAL A 28 -7.57 -8.34 -3.42
C VAL A 28 -7.98 -8.07 -4.86
N SER A 29 -9.28 -7.79 -5.05
CA SER A 29 -9.80 -7.43 -6.38
C SER A 29 -9.30 -6.04 -6.80
N LEU A 30 -9.42 -5.73 -8.09
CA LEU A 30 -9.07 -4.41 -8.61
C LEU A 30 -9.89 -3.31 -7.93
N ALA A 31 -11.18 -3.55 -7.71
CA ALA A 31 -12.05 -2.57 -7.06
C ALA A 31 -11.61 -2.27 -5.63
N GLU A 32 -11.23 -3.31 -4.87
CA GLU A 32 -10.73 -3.14 -3.52
C GLU A 32 -9.38 -2.41 -3.51
N ALA A 33 -8.49 -2.77 -4.41
CA ALA A 33 -7.18 -2.13 -4.53
C ALA A 33 -7.31 -0.64 -4.86
N LYS A 34 -8.21 -0.28 -5.76
CA LYS A 34 -8.50 1.13 -6.07
C LYS A 34 -9.05 1.87 -4.87
N GLY A 35 -9.92 1.24 -4.09
CA GLY A 35 -10.46 1.81 -2.86
C GLY A 35 -9.36 2.17 -1.87
N TYR A 36 -8.39 1.28 -1.67
CA TYR A 36 -7.25 1.54 -0.80
C TYR A 36 -6.40 2.71 -1.31
N THR A 37 -6.14 2.75 -2.62
CA THR A 37 -5.40 3.84 -3.24
C THR A 37 -6.11 5.18 -3.03
N ASP A 38 -7.42 5.21 -3.25
CA ASP A 38 -8.22 6.43 -3.07
C ASP A 38 -8.21 6.89 -1.61
N SER A 39 -8.28 5.97 -0.65
CA SER A 39 -8.20 6.31 0.77
C SER A 39 -6.86 6.97 1.12
N VAL A 40 -5.76 6.45 0.60
CA VAL A 40 -4.44 7.06 0.81
C VAL A 40 -4.38 8.46 0.22
N LEU A 41 -4.93 8.65 -0.98
CA LEU A 41 -4.95 9.95 -1.64
C LEU A 41 -5.80 10.97 -0.89
N ASP A 42 -6.86 10.51 -0.22
CA ASP A 42 -7.72 11.36 0.61
C ASP A 42 -7.07 11.73 1.95
N GLY A 43 -5.92 11.15 2.26
CA GLY A 43 -5.21 11.42 3.51
C GLY A 43 -5.54 10.47 4.64
N ASP A 44 -6.32 9.43 4.39
CA ASP A 44 -6.66 8.45 5.40
C ASP A 44 -5.45 7.53 5.67
N ALA A 45 -5.22 7.22 6.94
CA ALA A 45 -4.22 6.22 7.31
C ALA A 45 -4.88 4.84 7.22
N ILE A 46 -4.22 3.92 6.50
CA ILE A 46 -4.68 2.53 6.41
C ILE A 46 -3.57 1.60 6.86
N SER A 47 -3.97 0.46 7.41
CA SER A 47 -2.99 -0.52 7.89
C SER A 47 -3.31 -1.92 7.38
N PHE A 48 -2.25 -2.70 7.18
CA PHE A 48 -2.36 -4.09 6.74
C PHE A 48 -1.49 -4.96 7.63
N SER A 49 -1.99 -6.15 7.96
CA SER A 49 -1.24 -7.13 8.75
C SER A 49 -0.74 -8.23 7.83
N PHE A 50 0.48 -8.70 8.12
CA PHE A 50 1.12 -9.77 7.35
C PHE A 50 1.49 -10.91 8.27
N GLN A 51 1.66 -12.11 7.70
CA GLN A 51 2.04 -13.29 8.48
C GLN A 51 3.53 -13.32 8.80
N SER A 52 4.36 -12.71 7.94
CA SER A 52 5.78 -12.67 8.16
C SER A 52 6.33 -11.26 8.00
N ILE A 53 7.48 -11.00 8.63
CA ILE A 53 8.15 -9.72 8.50
C ILE A 53 8.70 -9.51 7.10
N ASP A 54 9.10 -10.59 6.43
CA ASP A 54 9.60 -10.52 5.06
C ASP A 54 8.52 -10.01 4.10
N ASP A 55 7.30 -10.51 4.24
CA ASP A 55 6.16 -10.04 3.44
C ASP A 55 5.85 -8.58 3.71
N ALA A 56 5.85 -8.18 4.98
CA ALA A 56 5.61 -6.79 5.37
C ALA A 56 6.68 -5.86 4.81
N GLU A 57 7.94 -6.24 4.88
CA GLU A 57 9.05 -5.43 4.36
C GLU A 57 9.00 -5.32 2.84
N SER A 58 8.68 -6.40 2.15
CA SER A 58 8.54 -6.41 0.70
C SER A 58 7.44 -5.45 0.25
N PHE A 59 6.29 -5.50 0.91
CA PHE A 59 5.17 -4.62 0.64
C PHE A 59 5.54 -3.16 0.89
N ALA A 60 6.11 -2.87 2.06
CA ALA A 60 6.50 -1.51 2.44
C ALA A 60 7.57 -0.95 1.49
N GLY A 61 8.54 -1.76 1.11
CA GLY A 61 9.58 -1.37 0.16
C GLY A 61 9.01 -1.01 -1.21
N SER A 62 8.08 -1.82 -1.71
CA SER A 62 7.41 -1.56 -2.99
C SER A 62 6.65 -0.24 -2.96
N LEU A 63 5.93 0.03 -1.87
CA LEU A 63 5.17 1.27 -1.72
C LEU A 63 6.11 2.48 -1.60
N ASN A 64 7.19 2.36 -0.84
CA ASN A 64 8.14 3.45 -0.68
C ASN A 64 8.78 3.83 -2.01
N ALA A 65 9.06 2.86 -2.86
CA ALA A 65 9.67 3.08 -4.17
C ALA A 65 8.78 3.92 -5.10
N ILE A 66 7.47 3.88 -4.93
CA ILE A 66 6.52 4.61 -5.77
C ILE A 66 5.99 5.89 -5.13
N GLY A 67 6.48 6.25 -3.94
CA GLY A 67 6.14 7.51 -3.30
C GLY A 67 5.12 7.47 -2.18
N ALA A 68 4.71 6.28 -1.73
CA ALA A 68 3.85 6.17 -0.55
C ALA A 68 4.68 6.32 0.73
N LYS A 69 4.07 6.88 1.75
CA LYS A 69 4.70 6.98 3.08
C LYS A 69 4.11 5.92 4.00
N HIS A 70 4.97 5.28 4.73
CA HIS A 70 4.54 4.27 5.68
C HIS A 70 5.32 4.35 6.99
#